data_6d831f03b0f90f8e43acea390b53d8d2
#
_entry.id   6d831f03b0f90f8e43acea390b53d8d2
#
_cell.length_a   1.000
_cell.length_b   1.000
_cell.length_c   1.000
_cell.angle_alpha   90.00
_cell.angle_beta   90.00
_cell.angle_gamma   90.00
#
_symmetry.space_group_name_H-M   'P 1'
#
loop_
_entity.id
_entity.type
_entity.pdbx_description
1 polymer ?
#
loop_
_entity_poly.entity_id
_entity_poly.type
_entity_poly.pdbx_seq_one_letter_code
_entity_poly.pdbx_strand_id
1 'polypeptide(L)'
;MDYPFKTVPYAHQITALKKSWSQENYAYFMEMGTGKSKVLIDNMSMLYDKGKINGALIIAPKGVYRNWERQEIPIHLPNHIEDFTVAWTPTPNKIQKEMLESIIKDPKDLTLDIFLMNVEALHTTKGARFAERFLNGHRALLVIDESTTIKNPKAIRTKNALKLSTLAKYRRILTGSPVTKDPIDLFSQCEFLDPAILGHSSYYSFKNRYTIQVKTNVGTHIFNKVVGYKNLDELSGLLEPHSYRVLKTDCLDLPEKVYTKRQVDLTDEQKKAYTEMKAYALTMFDNGEVLTASTVMTQLLRLHQISCGHLIMESGETKIFKNNRITELMDILEEAVGEGGTQFISGKVIIWANYRQDIRTIYDTIKTKYGSEAVATYYGDTPDSERQDIVLKFQDPESPLRFFVGNQQTAGYGITLTAASTVVYYSNNYDLEKRIQSEDRAHRIGQKNTVTYIDLIAEKTVDERIVKALRNKINIASTVMGEEFKQWLT
;
A
#
# COMPACT_ATOMS: atom_id res chain seq x y z
N MET A 1 -1.59 29.19 -13.65
CA MET A 1 -1.40 28.32 -14.80
C MET A 1 -2.71 28.33 -15.56
N ASP A 2 -2.72 28.89 -16.73
CA ASP A 2 -3.91 28.97 -17.56
C ASP A 2 -3.97 27.75 -18.47
N TYR A 3 -4.70 26.74 -18.03
CA TYR A 3 -4.91 25.47 -18.74
C TYR A 3 -6.37 25.04 -18.53
N PRO A 4 -7.08 24.53 -19.58
CA PRO A 4 -8.49 24.17 -19.50
C PRO A 4 -8.71 22.82 -18.79
N PHE A 5 -8.44 22.79 -17.49
CA PHE A 5 -8.67 21.62 -16.65
C PHE A 5 -10.15 21.23 -16.65
N LYS A 6 -10.46 19.95 -16.76
CA LYS A 6 -11.85 19.46 -16.63
C LYS A 6 -12.40 19.62 -15.21
N THR A 7 -11.56 19.38 -14.22
CA THR A 7 -11.87 19.60 -12.81
C THR A 7 -10.89 20.60 -12.22
N VAL A 8 -11.36 21.48 -11.35
CA VAL A 8 -10.52 22.54 -10.74
C VAL A 8 -9.45 21.91 -9.85
N PRO A 9 -8.14 22.12 -10.13
CA PRO A 9 -7.08 21.60 -9.28
C PRO A 9 -6.93 22.41 -8.01
N TYR A 10 -6.58 21.73 -6.91
CA TYR A 10 -6.20 22.37 -5.66
C TYR A 10 -4.85 23.09 -5.76
N ALA A 11 -4.56 24.01 -4.84
CA ALA A 11 -3.32 24.79 -4.83
C ALA A 11 -2.04 23.92 -4.88
N HIS A 12 -1.99 22.85 -4.09
CA HIS A 12 -0.86 21.90 -4.08
C HIS A 12 -0.72 21.13 -5.39
N GLN A 13 -1.83 20.82 -6.07
CA GLN A 13 -1.83 20.16 -7.39
C GLN A 13 -1.28 21.11 -8.47
N ILE A 14 -1.68 22.39 -8.44
CA ILE A 14 -1.10 23.43 -9.31
C ILE A 14 0.42 23.55 -9.06
N THR A 15 0.84 23.51 -7.81
CA THR A 15 2.27 23.56 -7.46
C THR A 15 3.03 22.34 -8.00
N ALA A 16 2.45 21.14 -7.86
CA ALA A 16 3.00 19.92 -8.45
C ALA A 16 3.18 20.05 -9.97
N LEU A 17 2.14 20.51 -10.66
CA LEU A 17 2.17 20.72 -12.11
C LEU A 17 3.22 21.75 -12.52
N LYS A 18 3.28 22.92 -11.85
CA LYS A 18 4.28 23.96 -12.14
C LYS A 18 5.72 23.44 -12.08
N LYS A 19 6.00 22.56 -11.11
CA LYS A 19 7.34 21.96 -10.94
C LYS A 19 7.64 20.87 -11.97
N SER A 20 6.65 20.15 -12.45
CA SER A 20 6.84 18.86 -13.13
C SER A 20 6.41 18.80 -14.60
N TRP A 21 5.49 19.67 -15.06
CA TRP A 21 4.80 19.45 -16.33
C TRP A 21 5.72 19.31 -17.54
N SER A 22 6.81 20.06 -17.57
CA SER A 22 7.78 20.05 -18.68
C SER A 22 9.02 19.17 -18.42
N GLN A 23 9.15 18.66 -17.20
CA GLN A 23 10.29 17.79 -16.84
C GLN A 23 10.15 16.43 -17.53
N GLU A 24 11.25 15.87 -18.00
CA GLU A 24 11.25 14.53 -18.60
C GLU A 24 10.95 13.47 -17.54
N ASN A 25 11.54 13.60 -16.35
CA ASN A 25 11.44 12.63 -15.26
C ASN A 25 11.02 13.32 -13.98
N TYR A 26 9.97 12.81 -13.32
CA TYR A 26 9.50 13.41 -12.06
C TYR A 26 8.76 12.43 -11.16
N ALA A 27 8.91 12.59 -9.84
CA ALA A 27 8.24 11.78 -8.83
C ALA A 27 7.13 12.58 -8.13
N TYR A 28 5.94 12.03 -8.05
CA TYR A 28 4.84 12.54 -7.24
C TYR A 28 4.76 11.76 -5.92
N PHE A 29 5.53 12.21 -4.93
CA PHE A 29 5.51 11.67 -3.57
C PHE A 29 4.40 12.33 -2.76
N MET A 30 3.17 12.16 -3.19
CA MET A 30 1.99 12.78 -2.61
C MET A 30 1.21 11.74 -1.80
N GLU A 31 0.82 12.05 -0.57
CA GLU A 31 0.06 11.11 0.27
C GLU A 31 -1.23 10.63 -0.42
N MET A 32 -1.77 9.50 0.02
CA MET A 32 -3.01 8.96 -0.55
C MET A 32 -4.16 9.95 -0.33
N GLY A 33 -5.00 10.13 -1.37
CA GLY A 33 -6.13 11.06 -1.30
C GLY A 33 -5.80 12.51 -1.56
N THR A 34 -4.54 12.89 -1.85
CA THR A 34 -4.17 14.27 -2.23
C THR A 34 -4.32 14.53 -3.76
N GLY A 35 -4.81 13.55 -4.52
CA GLY A 35 -5.12 13.68 -5.94
C GLY A 35 -3.96 13.47 -6.90
N LYS A 36 -3.06 12.50 -6.59
CA LYS A 36 -1.96 12.09 -7.50
C LYS A 36 -2.43 11.78 -8.91
N SER A 37 -3.51 10.99 -9.04
CA SER A 37 -4.07 10.59 -10.34
C SER A 37 -4.49 11.80 -11.15
N LYS A 38 -5.17 12.77 -10.52
CA LYS A 38 -5.54 14.03 -11.19
C LYS A 38 -4.31 14.80 -11.68
N VAL A 39 -3.29 14.99 -10.83
CA VAL A 39 -2.06 15.68 -11.24
C VAL A 39 -1.40 14.98 -12.42
N LEU A 40 -1.38 13.65 -12.42
CA LEU A 40 -0.84 12.90 -13.55
C LEU A 40 -1.65 13.10 -14.83
N ILE A 41 -2.99 13.03 -14.76
CA ILE A 41 -3.86 13.22 -15.92
C ILE A 41 -3.70 14.63 -16.48
N ASP A 42 -3.70 15.64 -15.65
CA ASP A 42 -3.46 17.03 -16.05
C ASP A 42 -2.07 17.19 -16.71
N ASN A 43 -1.02 16.57 -16.13
CA ASN A 43 0.33 16.59 -16.72
C ASN A 43 0.38 15.87 -18.08
N MET A 44 -0.26 14.70 -18.18
CA MET A 44 -0.38 13.94 -19.41
C MET A 44 -1.10 14.76 -20.50
N SER A 45 -2.20 15.41 -20.16
CA SER A 45 -2.98 16.28 -21.04
C SER A 45 -2.14 17.45 -21.55
N MET A 46 -1.40 18.13 -20.67
CA MET A 46 -0.51 19.23 -21.05
C MET A 46 0.63 18.78 -21.98
N LEU A 47 1.20 17.60 -21.76
CA LEU A 47 2.22 17.04 -22.64
C LEU A 47 1.64 16.70 -24.02
N TYR A 48 0.42 16.17 -24.07
CA TYR A 48 -0.28 15.85 -25.31
C TYR A 48 -0.59 17.12 -26.12
N ASP A 49 -1.19 18.13 -25.52
CA ASP A 49 -1.52 19.41 -26.18
C ASP A 49 -0.27 20.14 -26.73
N LYS A 50 0.89 19.90 -26.12
CA LYS A 50 2.18 20.41 -26.61
C LYS A 50 2.82 19.50 -27.66
N GLY A 51 2.16 18.46 -28.12
CA GLY A 51 2.67 17.49 -29.10
C GLY A 51 3.90 16.71 -28.62
N LYS A 52 4.12 16.64 -27.30
CA LYS A 52 5.26 15.93 -26.70
C LYS A 52 5.04 14.43 -26.62
N ILE A 53 3.80 14.02 -26.44
CA ILE A 53 3.37 12.63 -26.39
C ILE A 53 2.13 12.43 -27.28
N ASN A 54 1.90 11.21 -27.73
CA ASN A 54 0.65 10.74 -28.34
C ASN A 54 0.16 9.47 -27.65
N GLY A 55 0.87 8.97 -26.63
CA GLY A 55 0.47 7.81 -25.84
C GLY A 55 0.91 7.91 -24.39
N ALA A 56 0.25 7.14 -23.54
CA ALA A 56 0.62 6.96 -22.13
C ALA A 56 0.48 5.49 -21.72
N LEU A 57 1.52 4.93 -21.12
CA LEU A 57 1.48 3.63 -20.50
C LEU A 57 1.46 3.81 -18.98
N ILE A 58 0.33 3.49 -18.35
CA ILE A 58 0.14 3.58 -16.90
C ILE A 58 0.16 2.17 -16.32
N ILE A 59 1.16 1.89 -15.49
CA ILE A 59 1.34 0.60 -14.81
C ILE A 59 0.99 0.79 -13.34
N ALA A 60 -0.02 0.05 -12.85
CA ALA A 60 -0.52 0.18 -11.49
C ALA A 60 -0.76 -1.21 -10.86
N PRO A 61 -0.95 -1.33 -9.53
CA PRO A 61 -1.33 -2.60 -8.89
C PRO A 61 -2.62 -3.18 -9.45
N LYS A 62 -2.73 -4.53 -9.48
CA LYS A 62 -3.89 -5.25 -10.04
C LYS A 62 -5.24 -4.76 -9.50
N GLY A 63 -5.32 -4.37 -8.22
CA GLY A 63 -6.54 -3.87 -7.61
C GLY A 63 -6.94 -2.45 -8.04
N VAL A 64 -6.06 -1.70 -8.72
CA VAL A 64 -6.23 -0.25 -8.97
C VAL A 64 -6.26 0.10 -10.46
N TYR A 65 -5.50 -0.62 -11.32
CA TYR A 65 -5.28 -0.19 -12.70
C TYR A 65 -6.58 0.02 -13.52
N ARG A 66 -7.66 -0.72 -13.21
CA ARG A 66 -8.96 -0.51 -13.87
C ARG A 66 -9.76 0.69 -13.33
N ASN A 67 -9.39 1.25 -12.17
CA ASN A 67 -10.00 2.48 -11.68
C ASN A 67 -9.60 3.67 -12.55
N TRP A 68 -8.41 3.62 -13.16
CA TRP A 68 -7.99 4.61 -14.15
C TRP A 68 -8.96 4.70 -15.31
N GLU A 69 -9.35 3.54 -15.90
CA GLU A 69 -10.31 3.46 -17.01
C GLU A 69 -11.72 3.91 -16.59
N ARG A 70 -12.17 3.47 -15.40
CA ARG A 70 -13.58 3.61 -15.00
C ARG A 70 -13.91 4.92 -14.31
N GLN A 71 -12.93 5.54 -13.66
CA GLN A 71 -13.14 6.70 -12.80
C GLN A 71 -12.18 7.85 -13.10
N GLU A 72 -10.87 7.65 -12.98
CA GLU A 72 -9.90 8.74 -12.97
C GLU A 72 -9.85 9.48 -14.32
N ILE A 73 -9.68 8.76 -15.43
CA ILE A 73 -9.63 9.32 -16.77
C ILE A 73 -10.96 10.01 -17.13
N PRO A 74 -12.13 9.36 -17.02
CA PRO A 74 -13.41 9.99 -17.33
C PRO A 74 -13.71 11.25 -16.50
N ILE A 75 -13.22 11.31 -15.26
CA ILE A 75 -13.47 12.46 -14.37
C ILE A 75 -12.55 13.62 -14.70
N HIS A 76 -11.27 13.37 -15.01
CA HIS A 76 -10.25 14.40 -15.01
C HIS A 76 -9.69 14.75 -16.39
N LEU A 77 -9.78 13.86 -17.41
CA LEU A 77 -9.26 14.15 -18.74
C LEU A 77 -10.06 15.27 -19.39
N PRO A 78 -9.42 16.37 -19.86
CA PRO A 78 -10.10 17.48 -20.51
C PRO A 78 -10.95 17.07 -21.71
N ASN A 79 -12.14 17.65 -21.85
CA ASN A 79 -13.12 17.25 -22.88
C ASN A 79 -12.66 17.51 -24.34
N HIS A 80 -11.65 18.34 -24.55
CA HIS A 80 -11.08 18.60 -25.87
C HIS A 80 -10.08 17.55 -26.34
N ILE A 81 -9.69 16.63 -25.45
CA ILE A 81 -8.78 15.53 -25.76
C ILE A 81 -9.60 14.27 -26.01
N GLU A 82 -9.55 13.77 -27.23
CA GLU A 82 -10.08 12.45 -27.55
C GLU A 82 -9.08 11.39 -27.12
N ASP A 83 -9.54 10.36 -26.40
CA ASP A 83 -8.69 9.26 -25.94
C ASP A 83 -9.14 7.90 -26.48
N PHE A 84 -8.16 7.01 -26.63
CA PHE A 84 -8.38 5.58 -26.82
C PHE A 84 -7.74 4.79 -25.68
N THR A 85 -8.55 4.45 -24.70
CA THR A 85 -8.09 3.77 -23.49
C THR A 85 -8.31 2.26 -23.56
N VAL A 86 -7.25 1.48 -23.37
CA VAL A 86 -7.29 0.01 -23.37
C VAL A 86 -6.61 -0.55 -22.12
N ALA A 87 -7.29 -1.45 -21.42
CA ALA A 87 -6.77 -2.13 -20.26
C ALA A 87 -6.26 -3.54 -20.59
N TRP A 88 -5.04 -3.84 -20.13
CA TRP A 88 -4.44 -5.17 -20.25
C TRP A 88 -5.28 -6.26 -19.57
N THR A 89 -5.38 -7.40 -20.24
CA THR A 89 -5.87 -8.65 -19.64
C THR A 89 -5.03 -9.83 -20.12
N PRO A 90 -4.66 -10.77 -19.23
CA PRO A 90 -3.82 -11.92 -19.60
C PRO A 90 -4.55 -12.91 -20.53
N THR A 91 -5.88 -12.98 -20.40
CA THR A 91 -6.77 -13.87 -21.18
C THR A 91 -7.86 -13.03 -21.87
N PRO A 92 -7.50 -12.28 -22.94
CA PRO A 92 -8.46 -11.43 -23.63
C PRO A 92 -9.48 -12.25 -24.42
N ASN A 93 -10.74 -11.83 -24.41
CA ASN A 93 -11.74 -12.28 -25.36
C ASN A 93 -11.43 -11.70 -26.76
N LYS A 94 -12.24 -12.04 -27.78
CA LYS A 94 -12.00 -11.60 -29.16
C LYS A 94 -11.94 -10.07 -29.31
N ILE A 95 -12.90 -9.37 -28.74
CA ILE A 95 -12.98 -7.88 -28.78
C ILE A 95 -11.78 -7.26 -28.08
N GLN A 96 -11.46 -7.72 -26.88
CA GLN A 96 -10.31 -7.22 -26.12
C GLN A 96 -8.98 -7.48 -26.83
N LYS A 97 -8.87 -8.60 -27.56
CA LYS A 97 -7.69 -8.89 -28.36
C LYS A 97 -7.56 -7.91 -29.54
N GLU A 98 -8.65 -7.62 -30.22
CA GLU A 98 -8.69 -6.62 -31.30
C GLU A 98 -8.31 -5.22 -30.78
N MET A 99 -8.85 -4.78 -29.65
CA MET A 99 -8.48 -3.51 -29.01
C MET A 99 -7.00 -3.46 -28.63
N LEU A 100 -6.46 -4.52 -28.02
CA LEU A 100 -5.05 -4.62 -27.66
C LEU A 100 -4.11 -4.60 -28.87
N GLU A 101 -4.50 -5.18 -29.99
CA GLU A 101 -3.70 -5.12 -31.22
C GLU A 101 -3.84 -3.74 -31.90
N SER A 102 -5.03 -3.12 -31.85
CA SER A 102 -5.27 -1.79 -32.42
C SER A 102 -4.43 -0.71 -31.75
N ILE A 103 -4.40 -0.67 -30.39
CA ILE A 103 -3.62 0.35 -29.67
C ILE A 103 -2.11 0.26 -29.91
N ILE A 104 -1.61 -0.88 -30.42
CA ILE A 104 -0.17 -1.08 -30.72
C ILE A 104 0.15 -0.78 -32.19
N LYS A 105 -0.77 -1.06 -33.12
CA LYS A 105 -0.47 -1.05 -34.57
C LYS A 105 -0.61 0.32 -35.23
N ASP A 106 -1.54 1.13 -34.76
CA ASP A 106 -1.88 2.39 -35.42
C ASP A 106 -1.98 3.52 -34.40
N PRO A 107 -0.84 4.08 -33.93
CA PRO A 107 -0.88 5.29 -33.12
C PRO A 107 -1.53 6.42 -33.92
N LYS A 108 -2.68 6.88 -33.46
CA LYS A 108 -3.42 7.95 -34.12
C LYS A 108 -2.90 9.29 -33.59
N ASP A 109 -2.41 10.15 -34.46
CA ASP A 109 -1.93 11.48 -34.05
C ASP A 109 -3.04 12.40 -33.49
N LEU A 110 -4.31 12.06 -33.73
CA LEU A 110 -5.50 12.84 -33.31
C LEU A 110 -6.12 12.34 -31.99
N THR A 111 -5.65 11.22 -31.42
CA THR A 111 -6.14 10.68 -30.15
C THR A 111 -4.99 10.45 -29.22
N LEU A 112 -5.25 10.58 -27.92
CA LEU A 112 -4.31 10.17 -26.87
C LEU A 112 -4.53 8.69 -26.57
N ASP A 113 -3.58 7.83 -26.97
CA ASP A 113 -3.65 6.40 -26.72
C ASP A 113 -3.21 6.09 -25.29
N ILE A 114 -4.12 5.57 -24.45
CA ILE A 114 -3.83 5.24 -23.04
C ILE A 114 -3.86 3.75 -22.83
N PHE A 115 -2.70 3.17 -22.55
CA PHE A 115 -2.58 1.75 -22.23
C PHE A 115 -2.42 1.53 -20.73
N LEU A 116 -3.35 0.80 -20.12
CA LEU A 116 -3.39 0.52 -18.70
C LEU A 116 -2.94 -0.92 -18.45
N MET A 117 -1.96 -1.11 -17.57
CA MET A 117 -1.43 -2.44 -17.27
C MET A 117 -1.28 -2.66 -15.77
N ASN A 118 -1.58 -3.87 -15.30
CA ASN A 118 -1.22 -4.22 -13.93
C ASN A 118 0.28 -4.59 -13.83
N VAL A 119 0.92 -4.16 -12.74
CA VAL A 119 2.37 -4.33 -12.53
C VAL A 119 2.79 -5.80 -12.51
N GLU A 120 1.90 -6.71 -12.13
CA GLU A 120 2.13 -8.15 -12.13
C GLU A 120 2.30 -8.71 -13.56
N ALA A 121 1.73 -8.06 -14.58
CA ALA A 121 1.92 -8.46 -15.97
C ALA A 121 3.39 -8.37 -16.41
N LEU A 122 4.18 -7.49 -15.77
CA LEU A 122 5.62 -7.38 -16.03
C LEU A 122 6.42 -8.61 -15.57
N HIS A 123 5.85 -9.53 -14.79
CA HIS A 123 6.47 -10.83 -14.51
C HIS A 123 6.44 -11.77 -15.73
N THR A 124 5.52 -11.53 -16.66
CA THR A 124 5.31 -12.40 -17.81
C THR A 124 6.00 -11.84 -19.05
N THR A 125 6.59 -12.73 -19.85
CA THR A 125 7.17 -12.34 -21.16
C THR A 125 6.13 -11.69 -22.07
N LYS A 126 4.89 -12.17 -22.04
CA LYS A 126 3.78 -11.63 -22.86
C LYS A 126 3.48 -10.20 -22.49
N GLY A 127 3.27 -9.91 -21.18
CA GLY A 127 2.97 -8.56 -20.70
C GLY A 127 4.10 -7.57 -20.99
N ALA A 128 5.35 -7.96 -20.69
CA ALA A 128 6.51 -7.12 -20.94
C ALA A 128 6.68 -6.78 -22.44
N ARG A 129 6.47 -7.76 -23.34
CA ARG A 129 6.50 -7.53 -24.81
C ARG A 129 5.39 -6.60 -25.29
N PHE A 130 4.18 -6.69 -24.74
CA PHE A 130 3.11 -5.77 -25.11
C PHE A 130 3.43 -4.34 -24.70
N ALA A 131 3.94 -4.14 -23.49
CA ALA A 131 4.41 -2.83 -23.02
C ALA A 131 5.54 -2.28 -23.91
N GLU A 132 6.53 -3.11 -24.27
CA GLU A 132 7.63 -2.75 -25.16
C GLU A 132 7.14 -2.35 -26.58
N ARG A 133 6.19 -3.09 -27.15
CA ARG A 133 5.59 -2.77 -28.45
C ARG A 133 4.84 -1.44 -28.43
N PHE A 134 4.07 -1.17 -27.38
CA PHE A 134 3.39 0.10 -27.20
C PHE A 134 4.37 1.27 -27.15
N LEU A 135 5.41 1.17 -26.30
CA LEU A 135 6.40 2.24 -26.13
C LEU A 135 7.22 2.50 -27.41
N ASN A 136 7.50 1.46 -28.20
CA ASN A 136 8.21 1.62 -29.47
C ASN A 136 7.34 2.26 -30.56
N GLY A 137 6.02 2.11 -30.47
CA GLY A 137 5.07 2.70 -31.44
C GLY A 137 4.65 4.13 -31.11
N HIS A 138 4.86 4.60 -29.88
CA HIS A 138 4.35 5.88 -29.41
C HIS A 138 5.44 6.78 -28.83
N ARG A 139 5.27 8.08 -28.97
CA ARG A 139 5.93 9.06 -28.10
C ARG A 139 5.22 9.04 -26.74
N ALA A 140 5.57 8.10 -25.90
CA ALA A 140 4.77 7.80 -24.72
C ALA A 140 5.29 8.43 -23.42
N LEU A 141 4.33 8.77 -22.53
CA LEU A 141 4.55 8.94 -21.10
C LEU A 141 4.49 7.56 -20.42
N LEU A 142 5.55 7.16 -19.73
CA LEU A 142 5.57 5.92 -18.95
C LEU A 142 5.41 6.22 -17.46
N VAL A 143 4.45 5.57 -16.83
CA VAL A 143 4.05 5.82 -15.45
C VAL A 143 4.05 4.53 -14.63
N ILE A 144 4.61 4.60 -13.41
CA ILE A 144 4.38 3.57 -12.38
C ILE A 144 3.57 4.19 -11.24
N ASP A 145 2.33 3.77 -11.12
CA ASP A 145 1.50 4.08 -9.95
C ASP A 145 1.80 3.07 -8.83
N GLU A 146 1.87 3.56 -7.60
CA GLU A 146 2.40 2.85 -6.43
C GLU A 146 3.79 2.26 -6.71
N SER A 147 4.74 3.16 -6.95
CA SER A 147 6.12 2.81 -7.38
C SER A 147 6.90 1.94 -6.40
N THR A 148 6.46 1.82 -5.15
CA THR A 148 6.97 0.84 -4.19
C THR A 148 6.88 -0.60 -4.70
N THR A 149 6.00 -0.87 -5.67
CA THR A 149 5.89 -2.18 -6.33
C THR A 149 7.15 -2.59 -7.10
N ILE A 150 8.00 -1.63 -7.50
CA ILE A 150 9.27 -1.86 -8.20
C ILE A 150 10.52 -1.59 -7.31
N LYS A 151 10.38 -1.46 -5.99
CA LYS A 151 11.49 -1.17 -5.07
C LYS A 151 12.57 -2.26 -4.98
N ASN A 152 12.23 -3.52 -5.29
CA ASN A 152 13.18 -4.62 -5.22
C ASN A 152 13.93 -4.78 -6.56
N PRO A 153 15.24 -4.44 -6.66
CA PRO A 153 16.00 -4.48 -7.90
C PRO A 153 16.19 -5.90 -8.46
N LYS A 154 16.01 -6.93 -7.64
CA LYS A 154 16.14 -8.34 -8.07
C LYS A 154 14.86 -8.90 -8.68
N ALA A 155 13.71 -8.26 -8.47
CA ALA A 155 12.43 -8.74 -8.96
C ALA A 155 12.35 -8.63 -10.50
N ILE A 156 11.77 -9.64 -11.15
CA ILE A 156 11.60 -9.68 -12.62
C ILE A 156 10.83 -8.45 -13.11
N ARG A 157 9.73 -8.09 -12.42
CA ARG A 157 8.92 -6.91 -12.75
C ARG A 157 9.74 -5.62 -12.71
N THR A 158 10.63 -5.46 -11.72
CA THR A 158 11.51 -4.28 -11.61
C THR A 158 12.49 -4.22 -12.77
N LYS A 159 13.16 -5.33 -13.09
CA LYS A 159 14.08 -5.41 -14.24
C LYS A 159 13.39 -5.07 -15.55
N ASN A 160 12.16 -5.57 -15.74
CA ASN A 160 11.38 -5.24 -16.94
C ASN A 160 10.92 -3.78 -16.93
N ALA A 161 10.51 -3.21 -15.79
CA ALA A 161 10.18 -1.79 -15.69
C ALA A 161 11.39 -0.90 -16.02
N LEU A 162 12.57 -1.23 -15.52
CA LEU A 162 13.83 -0.51 -15.84
C LEU A 162 14.20 -0.64 -17.32
N LYS A 163 13.99 -1.81 -17.95
CA LYS A 163 14.18 -1.95 -19.39
C LYS A 163 13.20 -1.08 -20.19
N LEU A 164 11.93 -1.05 -19.79
CA LEU A 164 10.92 -0.24 -20.45
C LEU A 164 11.16 1.26 -20.28
N SER A 165 11.72 1.70 -19.15
CA SER A 165 11.99 3.12 -18.91
C SER A 165 12.95 3.73 -19.93
N THR A 166 13.86 2.94 -20.52
CA THR A 166 14.78 3.43 -21.57
C THR A 166 14.09 3.72 -22.90
N LEU A 167 12.85 3.24 -23.09
CA LEU A 167 12.07 3.47 -24.31
C LEU A 167 11.15 4.69 -24.23
N ALA A 168 10.99 5.29 -23.06
CA ALA A 168 10.12 6.44 -22.85
C ALA A 168 10.91 7.67 -22.45
N LYS A 169 10.67 8.77 -23.16
CA LYS A 169 11.32 10.06 -22.83
C LYS A 169 10.75 10.66 -21.55
N TYR A 170 9.41 10.59 -21.37
CA TYR A 170 8.72 11.13 -20.21
C TYR A 170 8.37 10.01 -19.22
N ARG A 171 8.82 10.13 -17.98
CA ARG A 171 8.62 9.11 -16.95
C ARG A 171 8.08 9.72 -15.67
N ARG A 172 7.12 9.04 -15.03
CA ARG A 172 6.53 9.45 -13.76
C ARG A 172 6.43 8.26 -12.81
N ILE A 173 6.68 8.52 -11.55
CA ILE A 173 6.32 7.59 -10.47
C ILE A 173 5.39 8.28 -9.48
N LEU A 174 4.42 7.52 -8.99
CA LEU A 174 3.44 7.99 -8.03
C LEU A 174 3.47 7.07 -6.82
N THR A 175 3.59 7.64 -5.63
CA THR A 175 3.39 6.92 -4.37
C THR A 175 3.19 7.88 -3.20
N GLY A 176 2.40 7.47 -2.22
CA GLY A 176 2.28 8.19 -0.96
C GLY A 176 3.41 7.88 0.03
N SER A 177 4.12 6.76 -0.17
CA SER A 177 5.09 6.25 0.79
C SER A 177 6.30 5.65 0.05
N PRO A 178 7.21 6.49 -0.49
CA PRO A 178 8.33 6.02 -1.31
C PRO A 178 9.34 5.16 -0.52
N VAL A 179 9.42 5.37 0.79
CA VAL A 179 10.25 4.59 1.72
C VAL A 179 9.33 3.82 2.66
N THR A 180 9.29 2.52 2.54
CA THR A 180 8.39 1.66 3.32
C THR A 180 9.10 0.66 4.21
N LYS A 181 10.32 0.31 3.86
CA LYS A 181 11.16 -0.61 4.62
C LYS A 181 12.44 0.08 5.08
N ASP A 182 13.17 0.60 4.13
CA ASP A 182 14.43 1.30 4.36
C ASP A 182 14.73 2.27 3.20
N PRO A 183 15.70 3.20 3.34
CA PRO A 183 16.04 4.17 2.30
C PRO A 183 16.45 3.53 0.96
N ILE A 184 16.84 2.25 0.99
CA ILE A 184 17.27 1.51 -0.20
C ILE A 184 16.09 1.22 -1.14
N ASP A 185 14.84 1.31 -0.63
CA ASP A 185 13.63 1.23 -1.44
C ASP A 185 13.60 2.26 -2.58
N LEU A 186 14.32 3.39 -2.45
CA LEU A 186 14.39 4.46 -3.44
C LEU A 186 15.25 4.12 -4.66
N PHE A 187 16.22 3.21 -4.52
CA PHE A 187 17.17 2.94 -5.60
C PHE A 187 16.48 2.64 -6.93
N SER A 188 15.70 1.58 -7.00
CA SER A 188 15.04 1.17 -8.25
C SER A 188 13.97 2.15 -8.72
N GLN A 189 13.35 2.89 -7.81
CA GLN A 189 12.37 3.92 -8.14
C GLN A 189 13.02 5.10 -8.86
N CYS A 190 14.18 5.55 -8.37
CA CYS A 190 14.96 6.59 -9.02
C CYS A 190 15.65 6.11 -10.31
N GLU A 191 16.18 4.87 -10.34
CA GLU A 191 16.72 4.24 -11.55
C GLU A 191 15.67 4.20 -12.68
N PHE A 192 14.40 3.97 -12.35
CA PHE A 192 13.32 4.03 -13.34
C PHE A 192 13.12 5.44 -13.90
N LEU A 193 13.24 6.47 -13.09
CA LEU A 193 13.14 7.87 -13.53
C LEU A 193 14.38 8.26 -14.33
N ASP A 194 15.52 8.25 -13.67
CA ASP A 194 16.80 8.56 -14.26
C ASP A 194 17.93 8.04 -13.35
N PRO A 195 18.82 7.17 -13.84
CA PRO A 195 19.97 6.69 -13.09
C PRO A 195 20.89 7.81 -12.53
N ALA A 196 20.90 8.99 -13.16
CA ALA A 196 21.70 10.11 -12.73
C ALA A 196 21.22 10.77 -11.42
N ILE A 197 19.95 10.61 -11.04
CA ILE A 197 19.36 11.26 -9.84
C ILE A 197 20.15 10.91 -8.58
N LEU A 198 20.49 9.66 -8.38
CA LEU A 198 21.19 9.20 -7.18
C LEU A 198 22.72 9.24 -7.29
N GLY A 199 23.27 9.42 -8.49
CA GLY A 199 24.71 9.48 -8.72
C GLY A 199 25.47 8.19 -8.40
N HIS A 200 24.79 7.04 -8.34
CA HIS A 200 25.38 5.74 -8.02
C HIS A 200 25.28 4.77 -9.19
N SER A 201 26.41 4.17 -9.58
CA SER A 201 26.50 3.24 -10.69
C SER A 201 25.89 1.84 -10.39
N SER A 202 25.58 1.53 -9.13
CA SER A 202 25.04 0.24 -8.75
C SER A 202 24.27 0.28 -7.43
N TYR A 203 23.34 -0.67 -7.28
CA TYR A 203 22.62 -0.92 -6.03
C TYR A 203 23.56 -1.12 -4.83
N TYR A 204 24.69 -1.80 -5.00
CA TYR A 204 25.62 -2.04 -3.91
C TYR A 204 26.36 -0.78 -3.47
N SER A 205 26.76 0.07 -4.43
CA SER A 205 27.35 1.38 -4.12
C SER A 205 26.38 2.25 -3.34
N PHE A 206 25.14 2.37 -3.81
CA PHE A 206 24.07 3.08 -3.12
C PHE A 206 23.82 2.53 -1.72
N LYS A 207 23.65 1.22 -1.59
CA LYS A 207 23.46 0.57 -0.29
C LYS A 207 24.60 0.86 0.68
N ASN A 208 25.86 0.78 0.25
CA ASN A 208 27.01 1.05 1.11
C ASN A 208 27.10 2.54 1.54
N ARG A 209 26.64 3.46 0.67
CA ARG A 209 26.63 4.90 0.98
C ARG A 209 25.63 5.22 2.09
N TYR A 210 24.44 4.60 2.06
CA TYR A 210 23.31 4.99 2.92
C TYR A 210 23.04 4.02 4.07
N THR A 211 23.79 2.90 4.18
CA THR A 211 23.62 1.95 5.29
C THR A 211 24.87 1.81 6.15
N ILE A 212 24.63 1.55 7.44
CA ILE A 212 25.66 1.08 8.38
C ILE A 212 25.52 -0.43 8.45
N GLN A 213 26.59 -1.14 8.09
CA GLN A 213 26.58 -2.60 8.00
C GLN A 213 27.61 -3.20 8.94
N VAL A 214 27.24 -4.29 9.62
CA VAL A 214 28.10 -5.10 10.49
C VAL A 214 28.18 -6.50 9.90
N LYS A 215 29.39 -7.05 9.82
CA LYS A 215 29.59 -8.45 9.47
C LYS A 215 29.01 -9.33 10.58
N THR A 216 28.13 -10.21 10.22
CA THR A 216 27.47 -11.15 11.15
C THR A 216 27.68 -12.56 10.61
N ASN A 217 28.06 -13.47 11.50
CA ASN A 217 28.23 -14.87 11.17
C ASN A 217 26.99 -15.64 11.64
N VAL A 218 26.45 -16.48 10.77
CA VAL A 218 25.42 -17.47 11.15
C VAL A 218 25.89 -18.81 10.59
N GLY A 219 26.40 -19.64 11.48
CA GLY A 219 27.13 -20.85 11.11
C GLY A 219 28.37 -20.52 10.26
N THR A 220 28.52 -21.15 9.11
CA THR A 220 29.62 -20.92 8.16
C THR A 220 29.41 -19.73 7.22
N HIS A 221 28.23 -19.10 7.23
CA HIS A 221 27.90 -18.01 6.32
C HIS A 221 28.15 -16.64 6.95
N ILE A 222 28.98 -15.83 6.29
CA ILE A 222 29.24 -14.44 6.65
C ILE A 222 28.36 -13.55 5.77
N PHE A 223 27.56 -12.66 6.38
CA PHE A 223 26.77 -11.68 5.64
C PHE A 223 26.80 -10.30 6.31
N ASN A 224 26.58 -9.26 5.53
CA ASN A 224 26.51 -7.90 6.05
C ASN A 224 25.07 -7.59 6.50
N LYS A 225 24.88 -7.47 7.82
CA LYS A 225 23.60 -7.05 8.41
C LYS A 225 23.55 -5.53 8.47
N VAL A 226 22.48 -4.92 7.95
CA VAL A 226 22.19 -3.50 8.14
C VAL A 226 21.75 -3.28 9.58
N VAL A 227 22.44 -2.41 10.28
CA VAL A 227 22.17 -2.05 11.69
C VAL A 227 21.76 -0.59 11.85
N GLY A 228 21.88 0.22 10.79
CA GLY A 228 21.49 1.62 10.79
C GLY A 228 21.65 2.26 9.43
N TYR A 229 21.33 3.55 9.36
CA TYR A 229 21.39 4.37 8.14
C TYR A 229 22.20 5.62 8.39
N LYS A 230 22.74 6.20 7.33
CA LYS A 230 23.59 7.40 7.34
C LYS A 230 23.36 8.22 6.09
N ASN A 231 23.80 9.48 6.10
CA ASN A 231 23.76 10.41 4.96
C ASN A 231 22.33 10.64 4.42
N LEU A 232 21.29 10.58 5.28
CA LEU A 232 19.90 10.69 4.85
C LEU A 232 19.55 12.09 4.33
N ASP A 233 20.19 13.14 4.88
CA ASP A 233 20.01 14.53 4.41
C ASP A 233 20.55 14.71 2.99
N GLU A 234 21.69 14.09 2.67
CA GLU A 234 22.23 14.05 1.30
C GLU A 234 21.24 13.40 0.35
N LEU A 235 20.66 12.25 0.75
CA LEU A 235 19.67 11.55 -0.05
C LEU A 235 18.41 12.39 -0.28
N SER A 236 17.94 13.08 0.75
CA SER A 236 16.80 14.01 0.65
C SER A 236 17.10 15.14 -0.34
N GLY A 237 18.28 15.74 -0.26
CA GLY A 237 18.72 16.79 -1.17
C GLY A 237 18.81 16.36 -2.64
N LEU A 238 19.21 15.10 -2.90
CA LEU A 238 19.22 14.53 -4.26
C LEU A 238 17.82 14.33 -4.84
N LEU A 239 16.84 14.05 -4.00
CA LEU A 239 15.44 13.81 -4.42
C LEU A 239 14.67 15.11 -4.67
N GLU A 240 14.94 16.17 -3.93
CA GLU A 240 14.18 17.43 -3.95
C GLU A 240 13.96 18.01 -5.35
N PRO A 241 14.99 18.12 -6.23
CA PRO A 241 14.80 18.69 -7.58
C PRO A 241 13.93 17.83 -8.49
N HIS A 242 13.82 16.53 -8.20
CA HIS A 242 13.17 15.52 -9.05
C HIS A 242 11.84 15.01 -8.48
N SER A 243 11.37 15.60 -7.37
CA SER A 243 10.16 15.14 -6.71
C SER A 243 9.34 16.28 -6.11
N TYR A 244 8.07 15.99 -5.86
CA TYR A 244 7.21 16.85 -5.08
C TYR A 244 6.54 16.05 -3.98
N ARG A 245 6.87 16.43 -2.75
CA ARG A 245 6.29 15.84 -1.53
C ARG A 245 5.09 16.66 -1.06
N VAL A 246 3.98 15.99 -0.79
CA VAL A 246 2.77 16.59 -0.22
C VAL A 246 2.20 15.68 0.85
N LEU A 247 1.97 16.23 2.02
CA LEU A 247 1.26 15.58 3.12
C LEU A 247 -0.20 16.01 3.12
N LYS A 248 -1.08 15.16 3.62
CA LYS A 248 -2.50 15.52 3.79
C LYS A 248 -2.69 16.73 4.71
N THR A 249 -1.90 16.78 5.77
CA THR A 249 -1.90 17.88 6.75
C THR A 249 -1.58 19.24 6.14
N ASP A 250 -0.85 19.26 5.02
CA ASP A 250 -0.43 20.50 4.37
C ASP A 250 -1.47 21.04 3.40
N CYS A 251 -2.43 20.22 2.99
CA CYS A 251 -3.29 20.55 1.85
C CYS A 251 -4.76 20.19 2.01
N LEU A 252 -5.13 19.44 3.04
CA LEU A 252 -6.50 19.01 3.30
C LEU A 252 -6.88 19.34 4.73
N ASP A 253 -8.05 19.94 4.91
CA ASP A 253 -8.66 20.12 6.22
C ASP A 253 -9.36 18.81 6.61
N LEU A 254 -8.58 17.90 7.19
CA LEU A 254 -9.07 16.63 7.69
C LEU A 254 -9.05 16.61 9.22
N PRO A 255 -10.01 15.95 9.86
CA PRO A 255 -10.00 15.74 11.29
C PRO A 255 -8.70 15.05 11.77
N GLU A 256 -8.38 15.20 13.04
CA GLU A 256 -7.18 14.60 13.62
C GLU A 256 -7.23 13.07 13.60
N LYS A 257 -6.04 12.47 13.60
CA LYS A 257 -5.82 11.04 13.87
C LYS A 257 -5.41 10.87 15.33
N VAL A 258 -6.13 10.03 16.05
CA VAL A 258 -5.79 9.65 17.42
C VAL A 258 -5.31 8.20 17.41
N TYR A 259 -4.15 7.96 18.02
CA TYR A 259 -3.61 6.61 18.15
C TYR A 259 -3.63 6.18 19.61
N THR A 260 -4.12 4.98 19.86
CA THR A 260 -4.15 4.38 21.20
C THR A 260 -3.83 2.90 21.11
N LYS A 261 -3.49 2.33 22.24
CA LYS A 261 -3.24 0.88 22.36
C LYS A 261 -4.08 0.32 23.49
N ARG A 262 -4.57 -0.90 23.31
CA ARG A 262 -5.19 -1.71 24.34
C ARG A 262 -4.30 -2.91 24.59
N GLN A 263 -3.90 -3.07 25.84
CA GLN A 263 -3.07 -4.18 26.27
C GLN A 263 -3.93 -5.40 26.51
N VAL A 264 -3.46 -6.55 26.03
CA VAL A 264 -4.16 -7.83 26.14
C VAL A 264 -3.25 -8.82 26.84
N ASP A 265 -3.74 -9.42 27.92
CA ASP A 265 -3.04 -10.50 28.58
C ASP A 265 -3.30 -11.84 27.87
N LEU A 266 -2.23 -12.59 27.62
CA LEU A 266 -2.37 -13.97 27.16
C LEU A 266 -3.02 -14.82 28.25
N THR A 267 -3.91 -15.73 27.86
CA THR A 267 -4.40 -16.77 28.78
C THR A 267 -3.28 -17.74 29.18
N ASP A 268 -3.47 -18.50 30.24
CA ASP A 268 -2.44 -19.45 30.71
C ASP A 268 -2.12 -20.52 29.66
N GLU A 269 -3.13 -20.97 28.89
CA GLU A 269 -2.93 -21.88 27.76
C GLU A 269 -2.07 -21.23 26.66
N GLN A 270 -2.36 -19.98 26.30
CA GLN A 270 -1.55 -19.24 25.32
C GLN A 270 -0.11 -18.99 25.85
N LYS A 271 0.05 -18.59 27.12
CA LYS A 271 1.38 -18.39 27.73
C LYS A 271 2.22 -19.65 27.69
N LYS A 272 1.64 -20.80 28.00
CA LYS A 272 2.30 -22.11 27.92
C LYS A 272 2.72 -22.39 26.48
N ALA A 273 1.80 -22.36 25.53
CA ALA A 273 2.07 -22.62 24.11
C ALA A 273 3.13 -21.63 23.53
N TYR A 274 3.05 -20.35 23.91
CA TYR A 274 3.98 -19.32 23.48
C TYR A 274 5.40 -19.58 24.01
N THR A 275 5.52 -19.97 25.29
CA THR A 275 6.80 -20.29 25.93
C THR A 275 7.44 -21.55 25.33
N GLU A 276 6.64 -22.60 25.10
CA GLU A 276 7.09 -23.83 24.44
C GLU A 276 7.57 -23.56 23.02
N MET A 277 6.82 -22.80 22.23
CA MET A 277 7.21 -22.41 20.88
C MET A 277 8.49 -21.56 20.87
N LYS A 278 8.65 -20.65 21.82
CA LYS A 278 9.86 -19.85 21.98
C LYS A 278 11.08 -20.70 22.36
N ALA A 279 10.91 -21.64 23.30
CA ALA A 279 11.96 -22.58 23.71
C ALA A 279 12.38 -23.48 22.55
N TYR A 280 11.41 -24.01 21.80
CA TYR A 280 11.67 -24.81 20.60
C TYR A 280 12.50 -24.04 19.55
N ALA A 281 12.14 -22.78 19.30
CA ALA A 281 12.91 -21.93 18.41
C ALA A 281 14.35 -21.71 18.89
N LEU A 282 14.58 -21.53 20.22
CA LEU A 282 15.92 -21.39 20.81
C LEU A 282 16.73 -22.69 20.72
N THR A 283 16.11 -23.84 20.98
CA THR A 283 16.78 -25.16 20.89
C THR A 283 17.28 -25.45 19.46
N MET A 284 16.54 -25.05 18.45
CA MET A 284 17.00 -25.12 17.05
C MET A 284 18.27 -24.29 16.80
N PHE A 285 18.41 -23.14 17.49
CA PHE A 285 19.64 -22.32 17.42
C PHE A 285 20.83 -23.02 18.07
N ASP A 286 20.64 -23.65 19.25
CA ASP A 286 21.72 -24.24 20.03
C ASP A 286 22.25 -25.54 19.42
N ASN A 287 21.43 -26.31 18.74
CA ASN A 287 21.81 -27.57 18.09
C ASN A 287 22.63 -27.40 16.79
N GLY A 288 22.98 -26.16 16.42
CA GLY A 288 23.81 -25.89 15.24
C GLY A 288 23.11 -26.17 13.90
N GLU A 289 21.80 -26.40 13.90
CA GLU A 289 21.02 -26.44 12.67
C GLU A 289 21.11 -25.07 12.00
N VAL A 290 21.47 -25.06 10.72
CA VAL A 290 21.53 -23.82 9.92
C VAL A 290 20.11 -23.30 9.77
N LEU A 291 19.72 -22.42 10.70
CA LEU A 291 18.43 -21.74 10.63
C LEU A 291 18.41 -20.83 9.40
N THR A 292 17.68 -21.25 8.40
CA THR A 292 17.42 -20.40 7.24
C THR A 292 16.55 -19.20 7.69
N ALA A 293 16.66 -18.07 7.00
CA ALA A 293 15.76 -16.93 7.26
C ALA A 293 14.28 -17.34 7.17
N SER A 294 13.95 -18.35 6.37
CA SER A 294 12.64 -18.97 6.25
C SER A 294 12.18 -19.61 7.56
N THR A 295 13.04 -20.37 8.24
CA THR A 295 12.72 -21.01 9.51
C THR A 295 12.43 -20.00 10.61
N VAL A 296 13.27 -18.95 10.72
CA VAL A 296 13.06 -17.86 11.71
C VAL A 296 11.74 -17.13 11.46
N MET A 297 11.44 -16.83 10.19
CA MET A 297 10.17 -16.18 9.82
C MET A 297 8.97 -17.06 10.18
N THR A 298 9.05 -18.36 9.95
CA THR A 298 8.00 -19.32 10.33
C THR A 298 7.77 -19.32 11.83
N GLN A 299 8.82 -19.32 12.65
CA GLN A 299 8.70 -19.29 14.12
C GLN A 299 8.05 -17.99 14.62
N LEU A 300 8.47 -16.84 14.07
CA LEU A 300 7.84 -15.55 14.39
C LEU A 300 6.35 -15.54 14.02
N LEU A 301 6.00 -16.12 12.89
CA LEU A 301 4.60 -16.25 12.46
C LEU A 301 3.79 -17.13 13.42
N ARG A 302 4.35 -18.27 13.88
CA ARG A 302 3.70 -19.16 14.86
C ARG A 302 3.49 -18.46 16.20
N LEU A 303 4.50 -17.75 16.70
CA LEU A 303 4.39 -16.96 17.93
C LEU A 303 3.30 -15.88 17.81
N HIS A 304 3.19 -15.21 16.65
CA HIS A 304 2.15 -14.22 16.41
C HIS A 304 0.75 -14.86 16.30
N GLN A 305 0.63 -16.03 15.67
CA GLN A 305 -0.64 -16.77 15.64
C GLN A 305 -1.09 -17.13 17.07
N ILE A 306 -0.20 -17.61 17.94
CA ILE A 306 -0.54 -17.93 19.33
C ILE A 306 -1.00 -16.67 20.06
N SER A 307 -0.35 -15.53 19.89
CA SER A 307 -0.80 -14.26 20.51
C SER A 307 -2.17 -13.81 20.00
N CYS A 308 -2.54 -14.16 18.77
CA CYS A 308 -3.86 -13.89 18.18
C CYS A 308 -4.95 -14.91 18.58
N GLY A 309 -4.60 -16.03 19.20
CA GLY A 309 -5.57 -17.02 19.68
C GLY A 309 -5.71 -18.27 18.82
N HIS A 310 -4.78 -18.54 17.90
CA HIS A 310 -4.78 -19.77 17.11
C HIS A 310 -3.36 -20.21 16.76
N LEU A 311 -3.22 -21.46 16.32
CA LEU A 311 -1.96 -22.01 15.80
C LEU A 311 -2.28 -22.97 14.66
N ILE A 312 -1.71 -22.74 13.48
CA ILE A 312 -1.80 -23.67 12.37
C ILE A 312 -0.66 -24.69 12.51
N MET A 313 -1.01 -25.93 12.71
CA MET A 313 -0.07 -27.05 12.86
C MET A 313 0.57 -27.41 11.51
N GLU A 314 1.66 -28.16 11.53
CA GLU A 314 2.30 -28.68 10.30
C GLU A 314 1.38 -29.63 9.51
N SER A 315 0.48 -30.33 10.22
CA SER A 315 -0.58 -31.15 9.62
C SER A 315 -1.62 -30.34 8.83
N GLY A 316 -1.62 -28.98 8.92
CA GLY A 316 -2.65 -28.11 8.37
C GLY A 316 -3.85 -27.91 9.33
N GLU A 317 -3.93 -28.66 10.42
CA GLU A 317 -4.96 -28.48 11.44
C GLU A 317 -4.76 -27.16 12.19
N THR A 318 -5.85 -26.49 12.55
CA THR A 318 -5.80 -25.24 13.32
C THR A 318 -6.24 -25.49 14.76
N LYS A 319 -5.32 -25.32 15.70
CA LYS A 319 -5.63 -25.29 17.13
C LYS A 319 -6.13 -23.90 17.51
N ILE A 320 -7.29 -23.81 18.15
CA ILE A 320 -7.87 -22.55 18.66
C ILE A 320 -7.61 -22.47 20.16
N PHE A 321 -7.21 -21.31 20.64
CA PHE A 321 -7.04 -20.98 22.03
C PHE A 321 -8.16 -20.05 22.50
N LYS A 322 -8.65 -20.24 23.72
CA LYS A 322 -9.39 -19.18 24.40
C LYS A 322 -8.44 -17.97 24.53
N ASN A 323 -8.89 -16.79 24.13
CA ASN A 323 -8.02 -15.60 24.17
C ASN A 323 -8.80 -14.37 24.63
N ASN A 324 -8.09 -13.49 25.35
CA ASN A 324 -8.66 -12.26 25.87
C ASN A 324 -8.74 -11.15 24.81
N ARG A 325 -8.05 -11.32 23.67
CA ARG A 325 -8.05 -10.34 22.58
C ARG A 325 -9.45 -10.16 21.95
N ILE A 326 -10.19 -11.25 21.81
CA ILE A 326 -11.55 -11.18 21.32
C ILE A 326 -12.49 -10.50 22.32
N THR A 327 -12.26 -10.72 23.61
CA THR A 327 -13.02 -10.05 24.69
C THR A 327 -12.76 -8.54 24.66
N GLU A 328 -11.49 -8.14 24.65
CA GLU A 328 -11.09 -6.73 24.56
C GLU A 328 -11.63 -6.06 23.27
N LEU A 329 -11.64 -6.78 22.14
CA LEU A 329 -12.27 -6.28 20.92
C LEU A 329 -13.76 -6.02 21.16
N MET A 330 -14.48 -6.93 21.78
CA MET A 330 -15.92 -6.77 22.02
C MET A 330 -16.22 -5.60 22.96
N ASP A 331 -15.37 -5.35 23.96
CA ASP A 331 -15.47 -4.20 24.86
C ASP A 331 -15.28 -2.89 24.07
N ILE A 332 -14.28 -2.82 23.18
CA ILE A 332 -14.09 -1.66 22.28
C ILE A 332 -15.30 -1.45 21.37
N LEU A 333 -15.88 -2.52 20.82
CA LEU A 333 -17.07 -2.40 19.96
C LEU A 333 -18.29 -1.89 20.75
N GLU A 334 -18.44 -2.28 22.00
CA GLU A 334 -19.48 -1.77 22.89
C GLU A 334 -19.27 -0.29 23.20
N GLU A 335 -18.04 0.11 23.54
CA GLU A 335 -17.68 1.52 23.75
C GLU A 335 -17.98 2.36 22.49
N ALA A 336 -17.68 1.86 21.30
CA ALA A 336 -17.88 2.55 20.03
C ALA A 336 -19.36 2.68 19.62
N VAL A 337 -20.23 1.75 20.05
CA VAL A 337 -21.66 1.74 19.74
C VAL A 337 -22.48 2.47 20.77
N GLY A 338 -21.95 2.72 22.00
CA GLY A 338 -22.63 3.34 23.13
C GLY A 338 -23.49 2.35 23.92
N GLU A 339 -23.56 2.55 25.24
CA GLU A 339 -24.43 1.78 26.11
C GLU A 339 -25.91 2.04 25.76
N GLY A 340 -26.65 1.00 25.41
CA GLY A 340 -28.10 1.04 25.34
C GLY A 340 -28.78 0.75 24.00
N GLY A 341 -28.08 0.40 22.94
CA GLY A 341 -28.67 -0.21 21.73
C GLY A 341 -29.69 0.59 20.91
N THR A 342 -30.04 1.81 21.30
CA THR A 342 -31.17 2.56 20.75
C THR A 342 -30.91 4.02 20.42
N GLN A 343 -29.72 4.57 20.60
CA GLN A 343 -29.39 5.89 20.09
C GLN A 343 -28.15 5.83 19.19
N PHE A 344 -28.40 6.05 17.94
CA PHE A 344 -27.51 6.13 16.81
C PHE A 344 -26.46 7.22 16.97
N ILE A 345 -25.42 6.95 17.74
CA ILE A 345 -24.15 7.57 17.47
C ILE A 345 -23.53 6.74 16.37
N SER A 346 -23.20 7.34 15.28
CA SER A 346 -22.74 6.76 14.01
C SER A 346 -21.43 5.96 14.12
N GLY A 347 -21.38 4.98 15.01
CA GLY A 347 -20.19 4.21 15.30
C GLY A 347 -19.97 3.04 14.36
N LYS A 348 -19.66 3.32 13.09
CA LYS A 348 -19.14 2.25 12.22
C LYS A 348 -17.67 2.02 12.55
N VAL A 349 -17.28 0.75 12.63
CA VAL A 349 -15.94 0.33 13.04
C VAL A 349 -15.32 -0.53 11.96
N ILE A 350 -14.06 -0.24 11.64
CA ILE A 350 -13.22 -1.08 10.80
C ILE A 350 -12.33 -1.93 11.71
N ILE A 351 -12.27 -3.22 11.44
CA ILE A 351 -11.44 -4.17 12.17
C ILE A 351 -10.48 -4.83 11.19
N TRP A 352 -9.19 -4.58 11.38
CA TRP A 352 -8.14 -5.17 10.57
C TRP A 352 -7.54 -6.39 11.25
N ALA A 353 -7.55 -7.53 10.56
CA ALA A 353 -6.94 -8.76 11.02
C ALA A 353 -6.02 -9.37 9.96
N ASN A 354 -4.90 -9.92 10.40
CA ASN A 354 -3.87 -10.44 9.51
C ASN A 354 -4.17 -11.86 9.02
N TYR A 355 -4.85 -12.66 9.83
CA TYR A 355 -5.10 -14.08 9.56
C TYR A 355 -6.57 -14.35 9.22
N ARG A 356 -6.80 -15.30 8.29
CA ARG A 356 -8.17 -15.74 7.94
C ARG A 356 -8.93 -16.31 9.13
N GLN A 357 -8.21 -17.01 10.02
CA GLN A 357 -8.81 -17.56 11.24
C GLN A 357 -9.30 -16.45 12.18
N ASP A 358 -8.52 -15.39 12.35
CA ASP A 358 -8.94 -14.22 13.15
C ASP A 358 -10.22 -13.60 12.57
N ILE A 359 -10.25 -13.39 11.23
CA ILE A 359 -11.41 -12.79 10.55
C ILE A 359 -12.67 -13.63 10.79
N ARG A 360 -12.57 -14.96 10.69
CA ARG A 360 -13.70 -15.86 10.95
C ARG A 360 -14.16 -15.79 12.40
N THR A 361 -13.24 -15.88 13.35
CA THR A 361 -13.53 -15.78 14.79
C THR A 361 -14.20 -14.46 15.14
N ILE A 362 -13.69 -13.34 14.62
CA ILE A 362 -14.24 -12.00 14.83
C ILE A 362 -15.65 -11.93 14.23
N TYR A 363 -15.82 -12.37 12.99
CA TYR A 363 -17.12 -12.39 12.31
C TYR A 363 -18.17 -13.18 13.09
N ASP A 364 -17.85 -14.42 13.50
CA ASP A 364 -18.78 -15.29 14.22
C ASP A 364 -19.16 -14.70 15.58
N THR A 365 -18.20 -14.09 16.27
CA THR A 365 -18.45 -13.45 17.59
C THR A 365 -19.36 -12.24 17.44
N ILE A 366 -19.08 -11.34 16.48
CA ILE A 366 -19.91 -10.16 16.23
C ILE A 366 -21.30 -10.56 15.75
N LYS A 367 -21.39 -11.52 14.82
CA LYS A 367 -22.66 -12.05 14.32
C LYS A 367 -23.54 -12.62 15.45
N THR A 368 -22.93 -13.32 16.39
CA THR A 368 -23.68 -13.89 17.55
C THR A 368 -24.26 -12.82 18.44
N LYS A 369 -23.53 -11.69 18.64
CA LYS A 369 -23.97 -10.62 19.54
C LYS A 369 -24.86 -9.58 18.87
N TYR A 370 -24.55 -9.18 17.63
CA TYR A 370 -25.19 -8.05 16.95
C TYR A 370 -26.03 -8.44 15.73
N GLY A 371 -26.04 -9.71 15.34
CA GLY A 371 -26.75 -10.21 14.17
C GLY A 371 -25.90 -10.21 12.88
N SER A 372 -26.33 -10.99 11.89
CA SER A 372 -25.61 -11.16 10.61
C SER A 372 -25.56 -9.90 9.76
N GLU A 373 -26.57 -9.03 9.87
CA GLU A 373 -26.66 -7.79 9.11
C GLU A 373 -25.68 -6.72 9.60
N ALA A 374 -25.19 -6.84 10.85
CA ALA A 374 -24.33 -5.86 11.47
C ALA A 374 -22.86 -5.99 11.05
N VAL A 375 -22.43 -7.12 10.49
CA VAL A 375 -21.04 -7.42 10.19
C VAL A 375 -20.84 -7.96 8.77
N ALA A 376 -19.82 -7.48 8.09
CA ALA A 376 -19.37 -8.03 6.81
C ALA A 376 -17.86 -8.27 6.80
N THR A 377 -17.44 -9.28 6.02
CA THR A 377 -16.02 -9.61 5.85
C THR A 377 -15.50 -9.17 4.49
N TYR A 378 -14.24 -8.68 4.45
CA TYR A 378 -13.58 -8.26 3.21
C TYR A 378 -12.14 -8.79 3.17
N TYR A 379 -11.97 -9.96 2.59
CA TYR A 379 -10.66 -10.63 2.49
C TYR A 379 -10.57 -11.52 1.24
N GLY A 380 -9.56 -12.37 1.11
CA GLY A 380 -9.32 -13.14 -0.10
C GLY A 380 -10.47 -14.07 -0.53
N ASP A 381 -11.25 -14.57 0.42
CA ASP A 381 -12.38 -15.48 0.15
C ASP A 381 -13.70 -14.71 -0.15
N THR A 382 -13.73 -13.39 0.03
CA THR A 382 -14.92 -12.57 -0.30
C THR A 382 -15.05 -12.48 -1.83
N PRO A 383 -16.20 -12.90 -2.41
CA PRO A 383 -16.44 -12.85 -3.84
C PRO A 383 -16.30 -11.43 -4.41
N ASP A 384 -15.69 -11.30 -5.58
CA ASP A 384 -15.50 -9.98 -6.23
C ASP A 384 -16.85 -9.28 -6.51
N SER A 385 -17.92 -10.05 -6.75
CA SER A 385 -19.28 -9.54 -6.96
C SER A 385 -19.90 -8.87 -5.72
N GLU A 386 -19.49 -9.28 -4.51
CA GLU A 386 -20.04 -8.76 -3.25
C GLU A 386 -19.23 -7.56 -2.71
N ARG A 387 -17.98 -7.43 -3.13
CA ARG A 387 -17.05 -6.43 -2.55
C ARG A 387 -17.55 -5.01 -2.67
N GLN A 388 -18.12 -4.65 -3.82
CA GLN A 388 -18.62 -3.30 -4.03
C GLN A 388 -19.88 -3.03 -3.19
N ASP A 389 -20.78 -3.99 -3.11
CA ASP A 389 -22.00 -3.91 -2.32
C ASP A 389 -21.69 -3.74 -0.82
N ILE A 390 -20.73 -4.50 -0.29
CA ILE A 390 -20.27 -4.36 1.10
C ILE A 390 -19.79 -2.94 1.38
N VAL A 391 -18.98 -2.36 0.49
CA VAL A 391 -18.47 -0.99 0.66
C VAL A 391 -19.62 0.02 0.61
N LEU A 392 -20.55 -0.11 -0.32
CA LEU A 392 -21.70 0.80 -0.43
C LEU A 392 -22.58 0.73 0.82
N LYS A 393 -22.93 -0.48 1.28
CA LYS A 393 -23.70 -0.68 2.51
C LYS A 393 -22.96 -0.14 3.76
N PHE A 394 -21.64 -0.29 3.81
CA PHE A 394 -20.89 0.25 4.93
C PHE A 394 -20.86 1.78 4.93
N GLN A 395 -20.86 2.42 3.77
CA GLN A 395 -20.90 3.88 3.63
C GLN A 395 -22.30 4.47 3.86
N ASP A 396 -23.35 3.70 3.71
CA ASP A 396 -24.73 4.13 3.90
C ASP A 396 -25.05 4.29 5.41
N PRO A 397 -25.40 5.51 5.90
CA PRO A 397 -25.73 5.74 7.30
C PRO A 397 -26.91 4.93 7.81
N GLU A 398 -27.89 4.65 6.92
CA GLU A 398 -29.12 3.92 7.28
C GLU A 398 -28.94 2.40 7.27
N SER A 399 -27.83 1.92 6.74
CA SER A 399 -27.53 0.48 6.69
C SER A 399 -27.25 -0.08 8.09
N PRO A 400 -27.78 -1.28 8.43
CA PRO A 400 -27.47 -1.97 9.67
C PRO A 400 -26.02 -2.43 9.77
N LEU A 401 -25.28 -2.44 8.64
CA LEU A 401 -23.88 -2.85 8.59
C LEU A 401 -22.99 -1.85 9.33
N ARG A 402 -22.50 -2.24 10.50
CA ARG A 402 -21.67 -1.42 11.39
C ARG A 402 -20.22 -1.84 11.45
N PHE A 403 -19.94 -3.13 11.28
CA PHE A 403 -18.63 -3.70 11.49
C PHE A 403 -18.06 -4.25 10.17
N PHE A 404 -16.96 -3.61 9.72
CA PHE A 404 -16.21 -4.05 8.55
C PHE A 404 -14.98 -4.82 9.01
N VAL A 405 -14.93 -6.12 8.79
CA VAL A 405 -13.81 -6.99 9.18
C VAL A 405 -13.00 -7.34 7.95
N GLY A 406 -11.75 -6.90 7.89
CA GLY A 406 -10.96 -7.07 6.68
C GLY A 406 -9.50 -7.43 6.91
N ASN A 407 -8.88 -7.89 5.81
CA ASN A 407 -7.44 -8.04 5.75
C ASN A 407 -6.82 -6.81 5.08
N GLN A 408 -5.80 -6.21 5.71
CA GLN A 408 -5.11 -5.02 5.21
C GLN A 408 -4.59 -5.20 3.77
N GLN A 409 -4.16 -6.39 3.41
CA GLN A 409 -3.61 -6.67 2.08
C GLN A 409 -4.70 -6.66 0.99
N THR A 410 -5.88 -7.19 1.26
CA THR A 410 -6.98 -7.28 0.29
C THR A 410 -7.74 -5.98 0.19
N ALA A 411 -8.04 -5.35 1.32
CA ALA A 411 -8.82 -4.11 1.40
C ALA A 411 -7.94 -2.83 1.31
N GLY A 412 -6.63 -2.99 1.27
CA GLY A 412 -5.66 -1.88 1.21
C GLY A 412 -5.70 -1.07 -0.09
N TYR A 413 -6.38 -1.52 -1.14
CA TYR A 413 -6.41 -0.83 -2.42
C TYR A 413 -7.82 -0.39 -2.82
N GLY A 414 -7.98 0.90 -3.10
CA GLY A 414 -9.10 1.44 -3.89
C GLY A 414 -10.46 1.59 -3.21
N ILE A 415 -10.66 1.20 -1.95
CA ILE A 415 -11.95 1.36 -1.24
C ILE A 415 -11.97 2.59 -0.34
N THR A 416 -13.16 3.12 -0.11
CA THR A 416 -13.41 4.26 0.80
C THR A 416 -14.30 3.80 1.95
N LEU A 417 -13.88 4.05 3.19
CA LEU A 417 -14.56 3.64 4.41
C LEU A 417 -14.67 4.80 5.40
N THR A 418 -14.97 6.01 4.90
CA THR A 418 -15.04 7.24 5.70
C THR A 418 -16.24 7.31 6.64
N ALA A 419 -17.18 6.38 6.53
CA ALA A 419 -18.25 6.24 7.52
C ALA A 419 -17.74 5.79 8.90
N ALA A 420 -16.54 5.19 8.97
CA ALA A 420 -15.94 4.79 10.24
C ALA A 420 -15.10 5.91 10.85
N SER A 421 -15.25 6.10 12.16
CA SER A 421 -14.39 6.94 13.01
C SER A 421 -13.53 6.13 13.97
N THR A 422 -13.75 4.81 14.06
CA THR A 422 -12.94 3.90 14.87
C THR A 422 -12.36 2.79 14.00
N VAL A 423 -11.06 2.57 14.14
CA VAL A 423 -10.32 1.53 13.41
C VAL A 423 -9.54 0.69 14.40
N VAL A 424 -9.84 -0.59 14.48
CA VAL A 424 -9.19 -1.52 15.40
C VAL A 424 -8.22 -2.42 14.63
N TYR A 425 -6.98 -2.46 15.05
CA TYR A 425 -6.00 -3.43 14.57
C TYR A 425 -5.97 -4.62 15.54
N TYR A 426 -6.77 -5.62 15.21
CA TYR A 426 -6.78 -6.88 15.96
C TYR A 426 -5.43 -7.57 15.89
N SER A 427 -4.79 -7.55 14.75
CA SER A 427 -3.42 -8.00 14.56
C SER A 427 -2.69 -7.16 13.50
N ASN A 428 -1.44 -6.79 13.79
CA ASN A 428 -0.57 -6.05 12.88
C ASN A 428 0.40 -6.98 12.15
N ASN A 429 0.92 -6.52 11.01
CA ASN A 429 2.06 -7.13 10.35
C ASN A 429 3.25 -6.15 10.28
N TYR A 430 4.41 -6.63 9.81
CA TYR A 430 5.62 -5.80 9.66
C TYR A 430 5.61 -4.85 8.45
N ASP A 431 4.53 -4.81 7.68
CA ASP A 431 4.43 -4.05 6.43
C ASP A 431 3.85 -2.66 6.69
N LEU A 432 4.74 -1.66 6.76
CA LEU A 432 4.36 -0.26 6.98
C LEU A 432 3.45 0.28 5.87
N GLU A 433 3.69 -0.11 4.62
CA GLU A 433 2.90 0.36 3.47
C GLU A 433 1.43 -0.05 3.65
N LYS A 434 1.18 -1.32 3.99
CA LYS A 434 -0.18 -1.82 4.24
C LYS A 434 -0.84 -1.15 5.44
N ARG A 435 -0.05 -0.86 6.49
CA ARG A 435 -0.55 -0.12 7.66
C ARG A 435 -1.03 1.27 7.25
N ILE A 436 -0.20 2.05 6.58
CA ILE A 436 -0.55 3.41 6.12
C ILE A 436 -1.75 3.37 5.16
N GLN A 437 -1.74 2.45 4.19
CA GLN A 437 -2.83 2.30 3.23
C GLN A 437 -4.16 1.95 3.92
N SER A 438 -4.14 1.08 4.94
CA SER A 438 -5.35 0.71 5.68
C SER A 438 -5.88 1.86 6.56
N GLU A 439 -5.02 2.69 7.13
CA GLU A 439 -5.42 3.92 7.83
C GLU A 439 -6.12 4.89 6.90
N ASP A 440 -5.60 5.03 5.69
CA ASP A 440 -6.11 5.94 4.67
C ASP A 440 -7.48 5.53 4.09
N ARG A 441 -8.02 4.37 4.46
CA ARG A 441 -9.40 3.98 4.10
C ARG A 441 -10.43 4.79 4.90
N ALA A 442 -10.16 5.07 6.15
CA ALA A 442 -11.03 5.86 7.03
C ALA A 442 -10.68 7.37 6.99
N HIS A 443 -9.38 7.71 6.95
CA HIS A 443 -8.89 9.10 7.03
C HIS A 443 -8.56 9.65 5.64
N ARG A 444 -9.58 10.13 4.95
CA ARG A 444 -9.49 10.73 3.61
C ARG A 444 -10.60 11.75 3.37
N ILE A 445 -10.58 12.43 2.22
CA ILE A 445 -11.62 13.40 1.82
C ILE A 445 -13.01 12.77 2.02
N GLY A 446 -13.87 13.49 2.72
CA GLY A 446 -15.20 13.04 3.13
C GLY A 446 -15.30 12.58 4.60
N GLN A 447 -14.18 12.40 5.30
CA GLN A 447 -14.17 12.16 6.74
C GLN A 447 -14.49 13.45 7.50
N LYS A 448 -15.45 13.39 8.40
CA LYS A 448 -15.92 14.56 9.20
C LYS A 448 -15.55 14.46 10.69
N ASN A 449 -15.16 13.26 11.14
CA ASN A 449 -14.90 12.95 12.53
C ASN A 449 -13.42 12.62 12.75
N THR A 450 -12.91 12.91 13.95
CA THR A 450 -11.61 12.39 14.40
C THR A 450 -11.61 10.87 14.27
N VAL A 451 -10.55 10.33 13.67
CA VAL A 451 -10.41 8.87 13.49
C VAL A 451 -9.49 8.30 14.57
N THR A 452 -10.03 7.44 15.39
CA THR A 452 -9.29 6.74 16.44
C THR A 452 -8.79 5.39 15.93
N TYR A 453 -7.48 5.19 15.99
CA TYR A 453 -6.79 3.94 15.66
C TYR A 453 -6.38 3.23 16.93
N ILE A 454 -6.88 2.02 17.13
CA ILE A 454 -6.67 1.21 18.34
C ILE A 454 -5.87 -0.03 17.99
N ASP A 455 -4.68 -0.18 18.55
CA ASP A 455 -3.87 -1.41 18.39
C ASP A 455 -4.08 -2.33 19.58
N LEU A 456 -4.51 -3.57 19.35
CA LEU A 456 -4.52 -4.63 20.35
C LEU A 456 -3.14 -5.27 20.43
N ILE A 457 -2.52 -5.21 21.60
CA ILE A 457 -1.13 -5.63 21.81
C ILE A 457 -1.05 -6.59 22.99
N ALA A 458 -0.62 -7.82 22.72
CA ALA A 458 -0.27 -8.75 23.79
C ALA A 458 1.12 -8.41 24.34
N GLU A 459 1.20 -8.14 25.65
CA GLU A 459 2.43 -7.75 26.30
C GLU A 459 3.50 -8.86 26.26
N LYS A 460 4.77 -8.44 26.17
CA LYS A 460 5.95 -9.33 26.15
C LYS A 460 5.95 -10.36 25.02
N THR A 461 5.24 -10.04 23.95
CA THR A 461 5.13 -10.89 22.76
C THR A 461 5.75 -10.26 21.51
N VAL A 462 5.60 -10.94 20.37
CA VAL A 462 5.99 -10.41 19.05
C VAL A 462 5.19 -9.19 18.64
N ASP A 463 4.00 -8.96 19.19
CA ASP A 463 3.15 -7.79 18.88
C ASP A 463 3.89 -6.48 19.18
N GLU A 464 4.51 -6.36 20.35
CA GLU A 464 5.31 -5.17 20.71
C GLU A 464 6.47 -4.94 19.74
N ARG A 465 7.10 -6.04 19.28
CA ARG A 465 8.20 -5.97 18.31
C ARG A 465 7.71 -5.50 16.94
N ILE A 466 6.52 -5.94 16.53
CA ILE A 466 5.89 -5.51 15.27
C ILE A 466 5.60 -4.00 15.32
N VAL A 467 4.94 -3.53 16.37
CA VAL A 467 4.58 -2.11 16.53
C VAL A 467 5.86 -1.24 16.62
N LYS A 468 6.87 -1.66 17.40
CA LYS A 468 8.16 -0.98 17.47
C LYS A 468 8.87 -0.91 16.09
N ALA A 469 8.82 -2.00 15.32
CA ALA A 469 9.41 -2.03 13.98
C ALA A 469 8.68 -1.10 13.00
N LEU A 470 7.34 -1.02 13.06
CA LEU A 470 6.56 -0.10 12.26
C LEU A 470 6.90 1.36 12.58
N ARG A 471 6.99 1.70 13.88
CA ARG A 471 7.39 3.04 14.35
C ARG A 471 8.78 3.44 13.81
N ASN A 472 9.76 2.56 13.94
CA ASN A 472 11.11 2.84 13.46
C ASN A 472 11.15 3.10 11.94
N LYS A 473 10.34 2.38 11.16
CA LYS A 473 10.24 2.59 9.71
C LYS A 473 9.63 3.93 9.35
N ILE A 474 8.62 4.40 10.09
CA ILE A 474 8.04 5.73 9.90
C ILE A 474 9.10 6.81 10.15
N ASN A 475 9.84 6.70 11.24
CA ASN A 475 10.88 7.66 11.59
C ASN A 475 11.95 7.77 10.49
N ILE A 476 12.40 6.64 9.95
CA ILE A 476 13.36 6.60 8.85
C ILE A 476 12.76 7.24 7.59
N ALA A 477 11.51 6.91 7.26
CA ALA A 477 10.84 7.47 6.10
C ALA A 477 10.70 9.01 6.20
N SER A 478 10.28 9.51 7.36
CA SER A 478 10.16 10.96 7.61
C SER A 478 11.51 11.68 7.48
N THR A 479 12.60 11.13 8.03
CA THR A 479 13.94 11.70 7.90
C THR A 479 14.37 11.79 6.42
N VAL A 480 14.19 10.72 5.64
CA VAL A 480 14.56 10.70 4.22
C VAL A 480 13.74 11.69 3.40
N MET A 481 12.48 11.89 3.77
CA MET A 481 11.59 12.80 3.05
C MET A 481 11.68 14.25 3.54
N GLY A 482 12.56 14.56 4.52
CA GLY A 482 12.71 15.89 5.11
C GLY A 482 11.49 16.35 5.90
N GLU A 483 10.72 15.42 6.46
CA GLU A 483 9.51 15.71 7.24
C GLU A 483 9.82 15.86 8.73
N GLU A 484 9.05 16.71 9.44
CA GLU A 484 9.07 16.72 10.89
C GLU A 484 8.56 15.40 11.47
N PHE A 485 9.08 15.04 12.63
CA PHE A 485 8.79 13.77 13.30
C PHE A 485 7.30 13.66 13.63
N LYS A 486 6.59 12.77 12.98
CA LYS A 486 5.18 12.49 13.30
C LYS A 486 5.10 11.66 14.58
N GLN A 487 4.40 12.15 15.60
CA GLN A 487 4.00 11.35 16.76
C GLN A 487 3.03 10.24 16.27
N TRP A 488 3.53 9.05 16.22
CA TRP A 488 2.76 7.87 15.84
C TRP A 488 2.93 6.82 16.93
N LEU A 489 1.86 6.44 17.55
CA LEU A 489 1.81 5.51 18.69
C LEU A 489 2.68 5.97 19.89
N THR A 490 2.08 6.60 20.83
CA THR A 490 2.65 6.84 22.17
C THR A 490 2.73 5.54 22.98
#